data_22ab8b7af4c9e294594d6b33d6cf007a
#
_entry.id   22ab8b7af4c9e294594d6b33d6cf007a
#
_cell.length_a   1.000
_cell.length_b   1.000
_cell.length_c   1.000
_cell.angle_alpha   90.00
_cell.angle_beta   90.00
_cell.angle_gamma   90.00
#
_symmetry.space_group_name_H-M   'P 1'
#
loop_
_entity.id
_entity.type
_entity.pdbx_description
1 polymer ?
#
loop_
_entity_poly.entity_id
_entity_poly.type
_entity_poly.pdbx_seq_one_letter_code
_entity_poly.pdbx_strand_id
1 'polypeptide(L)'
;MVYQLVAWTDRGQVKLLPELLREYAQPYIERIESLKAFYDEGWDDELGRLTEQDVIALSRSYEEYGRFLRLHGKCQEAFEAFVNAASVCLDDRFKIDSEYGYVLVGVLPKRFHAAESLCLDLIEENPALTRLPKWQRLQERFRELEAPFAEERRMIRRELHANRAFNFGRR
;
A
#
# COMPACT_ATOMS: atom_id res chain seq x y z
N MET A 1 14.21 -29.98 -20.33
CA MET A 1 13.23 -30.24 -19.24
C MET A 1 13.94 -29.85 -17.95
N VAL A 2 13.65 -28.63 -17.47
CA VAL A 2 14.26 -28.09 -16.24
C VAL A 2 13.41 -28.58 -15.08
N TYR A 3 13.94 -29.53 -14.30
CA TYR A 3 13.31 -29.91 -13.04
C TYR A 3 13.48 -28.75 -12.07
N GLN A 4 12.39 -28.04 -11.81
CA GLN A 4 12.36 -27.05 -10.73
C GLN A 4 12.53 -27.82 -9.42
N LEU A 5 13.70 -27.72 -8.79
CA LEU A 5 13.92 -28.18 -7.43
C LEU A 5 13.18 -27.21 -6.48
N VAL A 6 11.93 -27.55 -6.20
CA VAL A 6 11.10 -26.86 -5.25
C VAL A 6 11.25 -27.56 -3.90
N ALA A 7 11.80 -26.87 -2.92
CA ALA A 7 11.83 -27.38 -1.56
C ALA A 7 10.53 -26.95 -0.83
N TRP A 8 9.74 -27.91 -0.36
CA TRP A 8 8.61 -27.67 0.50
C TRP A 8 9.10 -27.41 1.94
N THR A 9 8.60 -26.39 2.58
CA THR A 9 8.81 -26.17 4.01
C THR A 9 7.64 -26.75 4.79
N ASP A 10 7.83 -26.98 6.10
CA ASP A 10 6.81 -27.50 7.02
C ASP A 10 5.54 -26.61 7.08
N ARG A 11 5.60 -25.41 6.54
CA ARG A 11 4.49 -24.45 6.45
C ARG A 11 3.85 -24.38 5.06
N GLY A 12 4.11 -25.32 4.18
CA GLY A 12 3.57 -25.32 2.82
C GLY A 12 4.11 -24.22 1.90
N GLN A 13 5.21 -23.56 2.27
CA GLN A 13 5.84 -22.54 1.45
C GLN A 13 6.77 -23.17 0.42
N VAL A 14 6.69 -22.71 -0.82
CA VAL A 14 7.57 -23.11 -1.89
C VAL A 14 8.85 -22.29 -1.82
N LYS A 15 9.99 -22.95 -1.56
CA LYS A 15 11.31 -22.30 -1.65
C LYS A 15 11.94 -22.61 -2.99
N LEU A 16 12.17 -21.58 -3.80
CA LEU A 16 13.05 -21.68 -4.97
C LEU A 16 14.51 -21.57 -4.53
N LEU A 17 15.40 -22.19 -5.27
CA LEU A 17 16.83 -21.92 -5.15
C LEU A 17 17.09 -20.41 -5.35
N PRO A 18 18.05 -19.79 -4.64
CA PRO A 18 18.28 -18.34 -4.68
C PRO A 18 18.48 -17.78 -6.08
N GLU A 19 19.09 -18.52 -6.97
CA GLU A 19 19.34 -18.13 -8.37
C GLU A 19 18.03 -18.12 -9.17
N LEU A 20 17.21 -19.16 -9.03
CA LEU A 20 15.90 -19.23 -9.67
C LEU A 20 14.96 -18.16 -9.10
N LEU A 21 15.04 -17.89 -7.80
CA LEU A 21 14.24 -16.83 -7.18
C LEU A 21 14.54 -15.45 -7.81
N ARG A 22 15.82 -15.16 -8.10
CA ARG A 22 16.20 -13.91 -8.79
C ARG A 22 15.66 -13.87 -10.21
N GLU A 23 15.79 -14.96 -10.96
CA GLU A 23 15.28 -15.05 -12.33
C GLU A 23 13.76 -14.82 -12.38
N TYR A 24 13.01 -15.47 -11.50
CA TYR A 24 11.54 -15.29 -11.43
C TYR A 24 11.10 -13.95 -10.84
N ALA A 25 11.93 -13.29 -10.03
CA ALA A 25 11.68 -11.94 -9.51
C ALA A 25 11.92 -10.85 -10.57
N GLN A 26 12.80 -11.10 -11.54
CA GLN A 26 13.26 -10.10 -12.50
C GLN A 26 12.12 -9.38 -13.25
N PRO A 27 11.08 -10.06 -13.77
CA PRO A 27 9.96 -9.37 -14.44
C PRO A 27 9.20 -8.38 -13.55
N TYR A 28 9.09 -8.67 -12.24
CA TYR A 28 8.46 -7.75 -11.28
C TYR A 28 9.33 -6.51 -11.07
N ILE A 29 10.64 -6.72 -10.92
CA ILE A 29 11.61 -5.64 -10.70
C ILE A 29 11.63 -4.70 -11.91
N GLU A 30 11.78 -5.24 -13.11
CA GLU A 30 11.80 -4.47 -14.36
C GLU A 30 10.53 -3.63 -14.55
N ARG A 31 9.37 -4.23 -14.26
CA ARG A 31 8.09 -3.51 -14.32
C ARG A 31 8.02 -2.38 -13.29
N ILE A 32 8.46 -2.63 -12.07
CA ILE A 32 8.49 -1.60 -11.01
C ILE A 32 9.45 -0.48 -11.40
N GLU A 33 10.66 -0.80 -11.87
CA GLU A 33 11.67 0.18 -12.28
C GLU A 33 11.17 1.07 -13.43
N SER A 34 10.52 0.48 -14.44
CA SER A 34 9.94 1.22 -15.55
C SER A 34 8.84 2.19 -15.08
N LEU A 35 7.89 1.71 -14.26
CA LEU A 35 6.81 2.55 -13.74
C LEU A 35 7.33 3.60 -12.75
N LYS A 36 8.36 3.25 -11.96
CA LYS A 36 8.97 4.15 -11.00
C LYS A 36 9.74 5.27 -11.69
N ALA A 37 10.47 4.99 -12.75
CA ALA A 37 11.15 6.01 -13.54
C ALA A 37 10.15 7.07 -14.02
N PHE A 38 9.03 6.65 -14.60
CA PHE A 38 7.96 7.55 -15.03
C PHE A 38 7.32 8.31 -13.84
N TYR A 39 7.13 7.64 -12.71
CA TYR A 39 6.60 8.24 -11.49
C TYR A 39 7.55 9.30 -10.90
N ASP A 40 8.85 9.04 -10.89
CA ASP A 40 9.87 9.93 -10.32
C ASP A 40 10.13 11.16 -11.23
N GLU A 41 10.10 11.00 -12.55
CA GLU A 41 10.20 12.08 -13.54
C GLU A 41 9.00 13.03 -13.49
N GLY A 42 7.87 12.53 -13.16
CA GLY A 42 6.68 13.14 -12.59
C GLY A 42 5.94 14.20 -13.40
N TRP A 43 6.57 15.05 -14.18
CA TRP A 43 5.91 16.18 -14.84
C TRP A 43 6.79 16.72 -15.98
N ASP A 44 7.04 15.90 -16.97
CA ASP A 44 7.57 16.41 -18.21
C ASP A 44 6.39 16.76 -19.14
N ASP A 45 6.28 18.03 -19.50
CA ASP A 45 5.24 18.53 -20.42
C ASP A 45 5.30 17.84 -21.80
N GLU A 46 6.45 17.25 -22.16
CA GLU A 46 6.65 16.56 -23.44
C GLU A 46 6.27 15.07 -23.39
N LEU A 47 6.39 14.39 -22.23
CA LEU A 47 6.13 12.95 -22.05
C LEU A 47 4.73 12.61 -21.55
N GLY A 48 3.97 13.61 -21.15
CA GLY A 48 2.65 13.41 -20.58
C GLY A 48 2.62 13.49 -19.07
N ARG A 49 1.45 13.84 -18.57
CA ARG A 49 1.20 14.07 -17.16
C ARG A 49 1.00 12.74 -16.43
N LEU A 50 1.72 12.51 -15.33
CA LEU A 50 1.47 11.42 -14.42
C LEU A 50 -0.02 11.39 -14.00
N THR A 51 -0.68 10.25 -14.17
CA THR A 51 -2.09 10.08 -13.85
C THR A 51 -2.28 9.23 -12.58
N GLU A 52 -3.47 9.33 -11.98
CA GLU A 52 -3.86 8.44 -10.88
C GLU A 52 -3.73 6.95 -11.27
N GLN A 53 -4.00 6.61 -12.52
CA GLN A 53 -3.88 5.24 -13.02
C GLN A 53 -2.43 4.74 -13.04
N ASP A 54 -1.46 5.61 -13.30
CA ASP A 54 -0.03 5.26 -13.27
C ASP A 54 0.41 4.97 -11.82
N VAL A 55 -0.05 5.76 -10.86
CA VAL A 55 0.17 5.52 -9.43
C VAL A 55 -0.44 4.19 -8.99
N ILE A 56 -1.67 3.90 -9.44
CA ILE A 56 -2.35 2.63 -9.17
C ILE A 56 -1.58 1.46 -9.78
N ALA A 57 -1.08 1.62 -11.00
CA ALA A 57 -0.28 0.58 -11.68
C ALA A 57 1.02 0.29 -10.92
N LEU A 58 1.72 1.33 -10.45
CA LEU A 58 2.93 1.18 -9.64
C LEU A 58 2.63 0.52 -8.29
N SER A 59 1.58 0.97 -7.59
CA SER A 59 1.14 0.37 -6.34
C SER A 59 0.84 -1.13 -6.49
N ARG A 60 0.08 -1.51 -7.52
CA ARG A 60 -0.23 -2.91 -7.82
C ARG A 60 1.02 -3.74 -8.12
N SER A 61 1.98 -3.17 -8.86
CA SER A 61 3.23 -3.88 -9.18
C SER A 61 4.05 -4.16 -7.93
N TYR A 62 4.10 -3.24 -6.98
CA TYR A 62 4.70 -3.49 -5.67
C TYR A 62 3.93 -4.56 -4.86
N GLU A 63 2.60 -4.57 -4.90
CA GLU A 63 1.80 -5.61 -4.24
C GLU A 63 2.06 -6.99 -4.84
N GLU A 64 2.05 -7.11 -6.16
CA GLU A 64 2.31 -8.39 -6.86
C GLU A 64 3.70 -8.91 -6.50
N TYR A 65 4.71 -8.03 -6.49
CA TYR A 65 6.06 -8.40 -6.07
C TYR A 65 6.13 -8.81 -4.60
N GLY A 66 5.46 -8.08 -3.72
CA GLY A 66 5.38 -8.43 -2.30
C GLY A 66 4.72 -9.79 -2.06
N ARG A 67 3.64 -10.11 -2.78
CA ARG A 67 2.99 -11.43 -2.73
C ARG A 67 3.92 -12.55 -3.22
N PHE A 68 4.65 -12.31 -4.30
CA PHE A 68 5.67 -13.22 -4.79
C PHE A 68 6.75 -13.48 -3.72
N LEU A 69 7.29 -12.44 -3.11
CA LEU A 69 8.30 -12.54 -2.06
C LEU A 69 7.77 -13.28 -0.81
N ARG A 70 6.54 -12.99 -0.39
CA ARG A 70 5.90 -13.67 0.75
C ARG A 70 5.75 -15.16 0.49
N LEU A 71 5.32 -15.54 -0.72
CA LEU A 71 5.18 -16.95 -1.13
C LEU A 71 6.50 -17.72 -1.01
N HIS A 72 7.62 -17.04 -1.24
CA HIS A 72 8.96 -17.62 -1.15
C HIS A 72 9.64 -17.41 0.21
N GLY A 73 8.90 -17.02 1.25
CA GLY A 73 9.38 -16.86 2.62
C GLY A 73 10.27 -15.65 2.85
N LYS A 74 10.28 -14.68 1.93
CA LYS A 74 11.00 -13.41 2.02
C LYS A 74 10.13 -12.36 2.73
N CYS A 75 9.80 -12.61 4.02
CA CYS A 75 8.78 -11.83 4.72
C CYS A 75 9.15 -10.35 4.89
N GLN A 76 10.43 -10.04 5.16
CA GLN A 76 10.83 -8.63 5.34
C GLN A 76 10.80 -7.88 4.00
N GLU A 77 11.34 -8.47 2.95
CA GLU A 77 11.34 -7.89 1.61
C GLU A 77 9.89 -7.74 1.07
N ALA A 78 9.01 -8.71 1.36
CA ALA A 78 7.59 -8.63 1.06
C ALA A 78 6.91 -7.46 1.78
N PHE A 79 7.20 -7.29 3.07
CA PHE A 79 6.70 -6.18 3.86
C PHE A 79 7.15 -4.84 3.29
N GLU A 80 8.42 -4.70 2.93
CA GLU A 80 8.93 -3.48 2.31
C GLU A 80 8.27 -3.17 0.97
N ALA A 81 7.97 -4.19 0.16
CA ALA A 81 7.24 -4.02 -1.08
C ALA A 81 5.80 -3.53 -0.82
N PHE A 82 5.09 -4.07 0.18
CA PHE A 82 3.76 -3.61 0.56
C PHE A 82 3.77 -2.18 1.13
N VAL A 83 4.79 -1.84 1.93
CA VAL A 83 5.00 -0.44 2.39
C VAL A 83 5.20 0.50 1.20
N ASN A 84 5.99 0.11 0.20
CA ASN A 84 6.16 0.92 -1.00
C ASN A 84 4.84 1.05 -1.78
N ALA A 85 4.04 -0.03 -1.89
CA ALA A 85 2.73 0.00 -2.52
C ALA A 85 1.76 0.99 -1.84
N ALA A 86 1.79 1.06 -0.51
CA ALA A 86 1.01 2.02 0.26
C ALA A 86 1.56 3.44 0.11
N SER A 87 2.89 3.61 0.16
CA SER A 87 3.55 4.92 0.13
C SER A 87 3.26 5.72 -1.14
N VAL A 88 3.26 5.06 -2.30
CA VAL A 88 2.95 5.74 -3.57
C VAL A 88 1.52 6.26 -3.63
N CYS A 89 0.60 5.66 -2.85
CA CYS A 89 -0.79 6.14 -2.76
C CYS A 89 -0.96 7.39 -1.89
N LEU A 90 0.06 7.78 -1.11
CA LEU A 90 0.08 8.98 -0.27
C LEU A 90 0.77 10.17 -0.96
N ASP A 91 0.78 10.19 -2.29
CA ASP A 91 1.45 11.22 -3.07
C ASP A 91 0.69 12.55 -3.02
N ASP A 92 1.39 13.62 -2.66
CA ASP A 92 0.84 14.97 -2.56
C ASP A 92 0.35 15.54 -3.88
N ARG A 93 0.88 15.02 -5.01
CA ARG A 93 0.46 15.45 -6.35
C ARG A 93 -0.99 15.10 -6.66
N PHE A 94 -1.55 14.13 -5.93
CA PHE A 94 -2.94 13.65 -6.06
C PHE A 94 -3.77 14.02 -4.84
N LYS A 95 -3.42 15.10 -4.14
CA LYS A 95 -4.28 15.64 -3.08
C LYS A 95 -5.66 15.92 -3.66
N ILE A 96 -6.61 15.15 -3.18
CA ILE A 96 -8.01 15.39 -3.48
C ILE A 96 -8.46 16.50 -2.53
N ASP A 97 -8.81 17.65 -3.09
CA ASP A 97 -9.63 18.66 -2.42
C ASP A 97 -11.02 18.05 -2.17
N SER A 98 -11.11 17.19 -1.19
CA SER A 98 -12.38 16.62 -0.79
C SER A 98 -12.78 17.20 0.56
N GLU A 99 -14.01 17.67 0.65
CA GLU A 99 -14.63 18.13 1.90
C GLU A 99 -14.63 17.05 2.99
N TYR A 100 -14.34 15.79 2.65
CA TYR A 100 -14.40 14.62 3.53
C TYR A 100 -13.05 14.03 3.91
N GLY A 101 -11.96 14.61 3.46
CA GLY A 101 -10.60 14.14 3.74
C GLY A 101 -10.11 13.00 2.86
N TYR A 102 -8.81 12.87 2.78
CA TYR A 102 -8.10 11.91 1.96
C TYR A 102 -8.52 10.44 2.19
N VAL A 103 -8.87 10.07 3.42
CA VAL A 103 -9.15 8.67 3.83
C VAL A 103 -10.54 8.18 3.43
N LEU A 104 -11.47 9.06 3.10
CA LEU A 104 -12.87 8.67 2.94
C LEU A 104 -13.34 8.57 1.49
N VAL A 105 -12.65 9.21 0.53
CA VAL A 105 -13.14 9.33 -0.86
C VAL A 105 -12.00 9.18 -1.86
N GLY A 106 -12.15 8.26 -2.81
CA GLY A 106 -11.26 8.11 -3.95
C GLY A 106 -10.67 6.70 -4.12
N VAL A 107 -9.98 6.52 -5.24
CA VAL A 107 -9.37 5.22 -5.57
C VAL A 107 -8.05 5.03 -4.85
N LEU A 108 -7.22 6.08 -4.75
CA LEU A 108 -5.92 6.01 -4.06
C LEU A 108 -6.05 5.71 -2.56
N PRO A 109 -6.98 6.33 -1.78
CA PRO A 109 -7.21 5.93 -0.39
C PRO A 109 -7.61 4.47 -0.23
N LYS A 110 -8.45 3.95 -1.12
CA LYS A 110 -8.81 2.52 -1.10
C LYS A 110 -7.61 1.63 -1.38
N ARG A 111 -6.75 2.03 -2.31
CA ARG A 111 -5.51 1.33 -2.62
C ARG A 111 -4.52 1.37 -1.45
N PHE A 112 -4.39 2.53 -0.81
CA PHE A 112 -3.58 2.67 0.39
C PHE A 112 -4.00 1.66 1.46
N HIS A 113 -5.30 1.63 1.82
CA HIS A 113 -5.79 0.71 2.85
C HIS A 113 -5.65 -0.76 2.44
N ALA A 114 -5.79 -1.10 1.16
CA ALA A 114 -5.54 -2.45 0.69
C ALA A 114 -4.07 -2.87 0.90
N ALA A 115 -3.12 -2.01 0.56
CA ALA A 115 -1.69 -2.28 0.77
C ALA A 115 -1.31 -2.25 2.25
N GLU A 116 -1.88 -1.33 3.04
CA GLU A 116 -1.70 -1.26 4.49
C GLU A 116 -2.19 -2.56 5.17
N SER A 117 -3.34 -3.10 4.76
CA SER A 117 -3.86 -4.37 5.27
C SER A 117 -2.86 -5.51 5.08
N LEU A 118 -2.19 -5.59 3.93
CA LEU A 118 -1.15 -6.60 3.69
C LEU A 118 0.06 -6.42 4.62
N CYS A 119 0.40 -5.18 4.98
CA CYS A 119 1.43 -4.91 5.98
C CYS A 119 0.99 -5.38 7.37
N LEU A 120 -0.26 -5.11 7.75
CA LEU A 120 -0.80 -5.50 9.05
C LEU A 120 -0.87 -7.02 9.20
N ASP A 121 -1.25 -7.76 8.15
CA ASP A 121 -1.21 -9.22 8.14
C ASP A 121 0.20 -9.76 8.46
N LEU A 122 1.24 -9.17 7.88
CA LEU A 122 2.62 -9.56 8.15
C LEU A 122 3.10 -9.12 9.55
N ILE A 123 2.61 -8.00 10.06
CA ILE A 123 2.89 -7.56 11.44
C ILE A 123 2.27 -8.51 12.46
N GLU A 124 1.09 -9.05 12.21
CA GLU A 124 0.49 -10.06 13.08
C GLU A 124 1.36 -11.32 13.16
N GLU A 125 1.96 -11.73 12.03
CA GLU A 125 2.89 -12.87 11.98
C GLU A 125 4.25 -12.53 12.63
N ASN A 126 4.73 -11.29 12.47
CA ASN A 126 6.03 -10.82 12.97
C ASN A 126 5.95 -9.35 13.45
N PRO A 127 5.64 -9.13 14.74
CA PRO A 127 5.52 -7.79 15.32
C PRO A 127 6.79 -6.92 15.23
N ALA A 128 7.97 -7.52 15.02
CA ALA A 128 9.22 -6.77 14.88
C ALA A 128 9.25 -5.87 13.64
N LEU A 129 8.41 -6.17 12.62
CA LEU A 129 8.29 -5.37 11.40
C LEU A 129 7.81 -3.93 11.68
N THR A 130 7.09 -3.69 12.78
CA THR A 130 6.65 -2.34 13.18
C THR A 130 7.81 -1.40 13.46
N ARG A 131 9.02 -1.93 13.73
CA ARG A 131 10.21 -1.14 14.02
C ARG A 131 10.97 -0.70 12.77
N LEU A 132 10.58 -1.19 11.60
CA LEU A 132 11.23 -0.83 10.35
C LEU A 132 11.00 0.66 10.03
N PRO A 133 12.06 1.43 9.72
CA PRO A 133 11.95 2.87 9.49
C PRO A 133 10.99 3.26 8.36
N LYS A 134 10.88 2.42 7.33
CA LYS A 134 9.94 2.65 6.22
C LYS A 134 8.49 2.62 6.69
N TRP A 135 8.13 1.67 7.57
CA TRP A 135 6.80 1.58 8.14
C TRP A 135 6.48 2.79 9.02
N GLN A 136 7.41 3.16 9.88
CA GLN A 136 7.22 4.31 10.78
C GLN A 136 6.99 5.60 9.99
N ARG A 137 7.79 5.83 8.94
CA ARG A 137 7.61 6.98 8.03
C ARG A 137 6.27 6.96 7.31
N LEU A 138 5.82 5.78 6.84
CA LEU A 138 4.50 5.63 6.22
C LEU A 138 3.38 6.02 7.17
N GLN A 139 3.42 5.52 8.42
CA GLN A 139 2.43 5.82 9.44
C GLN A 139 2.43 7.29 9.88
N GLU A 140 3.61 7.91 9.93
CA GLU A 140 3.75 9.33 10.21
C GLU A 140 3.16 10.17 9.09
N ARG A 141 3.53 9.87 7.85
CA ARG A 141 2.99 10.55 6.67
C ARG A 141 1.46 10.45 6.59
N PHE A 142 0.91 9.27 6.83
CA PHE A 142 -0.53 9.07 6.85
C PHE A 142 -1.21 9.92 7.93
N ARG A 143 -0.64 10.00 9.14
CA ARG A 143 -1.15 10.83 10.23
C ARG A 143 -1.11 12.33 9.89
N GLU A 144 -0.04 12.80 9.25
CA GLU A 144 0.07 14.19 8.80
C GLU A 144 -1.04 14.56 7.80
N LEU A 145 -1.31 13.68 6.83
CA LEU A 145 -2.38 13.89 5.84
C LEU A 145 -3.78 13.86 6.47
N GLU A 146 -3.96 13.06 7.53
CA GLU A 146 -5.24 12.91 8.22
C GLU A 146 -5.51 14.00 9.28
N ALA A 147 -4.48 14.61 9.83
CA ALA A 147 -4.60 15.56 10.93
C ALA A 147 -5.59 16.72 10.64
N PRO A 148 -5.58 17.37 9.46
CA PRO A 148 -6.51 18.46 9.15
C PRO A 148 -7.97 18.04 9.20
N PHE A 149 -8.28 16.80 8.92
CA PHE A 149 -9.64 16.27 8.82
C PHE A 149 -10.15 15.59 10.10
N ALA A 150 -9.26 15.39 11.08
CA ALA A 150 -9.61 14.66 12.31
C ALA A 150 -10.68 15.38 13.13
N GLU A 151 -10.65 16.70 13.15
CA GLU A 151 -11.61 17.53 13.90
C GLU A 151 -12.97 17.58 13.22
N GLU A 152 -12.99 17.76 11.91
CA GLU A 152 -14.20 17.75 11.09
C GLU A 152 -14.94 16.41 11.20
N ARG A 153 -14.22 15.29 11.15
CA ARG A 153 -14.80 13.95 11.37
C ARG A 153 -15.40 13.78 12.78
N ARG A 154 -14.79 14.40 13.80
CA ARG A 154 -15.35 14.40 15.16
C ARG A 154 -16.67 15.17 15.21
N MET A 155 -16.74 16.31 14.53
CA MET A 155 -17.94 17.12 14.43
C MET A 155 -19.06 16.36 13.71
N ILE A 156 -18.80 15.82 12.53
CA ILE A 156 -19.77 15.03 11.75
C ILE A 156 -20.29 13.84 12.57
N ARG A 157 -19.42 13.12 13.29
CA ARG A 157 -19.86 12.04 14.18
C ARG A 157 -20.76 12.51 15.30
N ARG A 158 -20.47 13.66 15.92
CA ARG A 158 -21.32 14.24 16.98
C ARG A 158 -22.70 14.61 16.45
N GLU A 159 -22.78 15.21 15.26
CA GLU A 159 -24.04 15.56 14.62
C GLU A 159 -24.86 14.33 14.23
N LEU A 160 -24.23 13.30 13.68
CA LEU A 160 -24.90 12.04 13.37
C LEU A 160 -25.44 11.34 14.62
N HIS A 161 -24.71 11.39 15.75
CA HIS A 161 -25.18 10.85 17.03
C HIS A 161 -26.33 11.68 17.60
N ALA A 162 -26.25 13.01 17.54
CA ALA A 162 -27.31 13.90 18.00
C ALA A 162 -28.61 13.69 17.19
N ASN A 163 -28.51 13.60 15.87
CA ASN A 163 -29.64 13.33 14.99
C ASN A 163 -30.28 11.95 15.20
N ARG A 164 -29.49 10.94 15.52
CA ARG A 164 -30.01 9.62 15.89
C ARG A 164 -30.78 9.66 17.21
N ALA A 165 -30.23 10.30 18.22
CA ALA A 165 -30.90 10.46 19.53
C ALA A 165 -32.24 11.21 19.39
N PHE A 166 -32.30 12.25 18.55
CA PHE A 166 -33.52 13.02 18.29
C PHE A 166 -34.61 12.20 17.59
N ASN A 167 -34.23 11.31 16.66
CA ASN A 167 -35.20 10.48 15.94
C ASN A 167 -35.72 9.28 16.77
N PHE A 168 -34.99 8.81 17.77
CA PHE A 168 -35.47 7.74 18.68
C PHE A 168 -36.35 8.25 19.82
N GLY A 169 -36.30 9.56 20.15
CA GLY A 169 -37.12 10.16 21.21
C GLY A 169 -38.55 10.56 20.80
N ARG A 170 -38.93 10.34 19.54
CA ARG A 170 -40.27 10.69 18.99
C ARG A 170 -41.15 9.47 18.66
N ARG A 171 -40.91 8.31 19.27
CA ARG A 171 -41.81 7.14 19.17
C ARG A 171 -42.47 6.88 20.51
#